data_b5af8d4c859c243c0e55ce4dd087c752
#
_entry.id   b5af8d4c859c243c0e55ce4dd087c752
#
_cell.length_a   1.000
_cell.length_b   1.000
_cell.length_c   1.000
_cell.angle_alpha   90.00
_cell.angle_beta   90.00
_cell.angle_gamma   90.00
#
_symmetry.space_group_name_H-M   'P 1'
#
loop_
_entity.id
_entity.type
_entity.pdbx_description
1 polymer ?
#
loop_
_entity_poly.entity_id
_entity_poly.type
_entity_poly.pdbx_seq_one_letter_code
_entity_poly.pdbx_strand_id
1 'polypeptide(L)'
;MGFGLHCQAAEPWGARRGPTFQLVGEMRVKRPIEVLEGAVRALRNQISAVANQPERTLLLGTVLLVSAVSAVVGYVLTQYYSVDVLSSLVSNPEDCIINWGPHFGSHCFSDYNLPVSWGMRPNPWAPYPLFWPPDYQPAHPNYPAAAMVPQLIFGLLAKWLSAPQLGLLGYLLALTIAVLTPAVWAARGARGLERIVVFVTCGASAIPAWMVLDRANSVALLAPVGLGFLVALCRQRWGLVAIMVVLATLIKPQFAVLAVVLFAARQWRMGGVAIAGAVTSSLAAYLLWPRDFPATIAQSIHSTLNYGSPQLAVGFRNVSFGRALMLIPDGVKAFQSGGKIPDGFLAGPRSFAGYAVLVVIVAAVLALGPRIPPVLTGIMLLACASLFPALVFHYYLVFVLPVAALVVRDPDGPPGAGIFHQLATHGGRRRAVGICVSLAVALSITQVALPGRPLPEPIYGQILGQPGVIGVIGTRPLVSTTVFLVPIVWLIACAAIIVSYARRPASLDRTDRGQTQECSPDSSDSAFSTSSCTSEPESLHRARRN
;
A
#
# COMPACT_ATOMS: atom_id res chain seq x y z
N MET A 1 69.00 5.80 -16.39
CA MET A 1 69.67 6.72 -15.46
C MET A 1 69.59 6.06 -14.09
N GLY A 2 70.75 5.51 -13.62
CA GLY A 2 70.86 4.83 -12.34
C GLY A 2 71.20 5.82 -11.24
N PHE A 3 70.72 5.58 -10.03
CA PHE A 3 71.25 6.16 -8.82
C PHE A 3 71.57 5.07 -7.82
N GLY A 4 72.81 5.12 -7.40
CA GLY A 4 73.48 4.12 -6.62
C GLY A 4 73.16 4.17 -5.11
N LEU A 5 73.32 2.98 -4.55
CA LEU A 5 73.34 2.70 -3.12
C LEU A 5 74.63 3.22 -2.49
N HIS A 6 74.51 3.98 -1.41
CA HIS A 6 75.60 4.18 -0.46
C HIS A 6 75.26 3.47 0.85
N CYS A 7 76.04 2.42 1.13
CA CYS A 7 76.16 1.81 2.45
C CYS A 7 77.08 2.68 3.32
N GLN A 8 76.65 3.10 4.50
CA GLN A 8 77.51 3.54 5.58
C GLN A 8 77.38 2.62 6.78
N ALA A 9 78.55 2.21 7.24
CA ALA A 9 78.76 1.28 8.33
C ALA A 9 78.40 1.90 9.70
N ALA A 10 77.82 1.07 10.58
CA ALA A 10 77.46 1.44 11.94
C ALA A 10 78.58 1.10 12.92
N GLU A 11 78.87 2.03 13.82
CA GLU A 11 79.70 1.79 15.01
C GLU A 11 78.85 1.28 16.19
N PRO A 12 79.42 0.53 17.15
CA PRO A 12 78.68 -0.09 18.25
C PRO A 12 78.67 0.76 19.50
N TRP A 13 77.50 1.08 20.03
CA TRP A 13 77.33 1.79 21.33
C TRP A 13 76.52 0.97 22.32
N GLY A 14 77.18 0.66 23.41
CA GLY A 14 76.79 0.77 24.82
C GLY A 14 75.51 0.09 25.28
N ALA A 15 75.69 -1.01 26.01
CA ALA A 15 74.65 -1.65 26.81
C ALA A 15 74.04 -0.71 27.84
N ARG A 16 72.77 -0.27 27.64
CA ARG A 16 71.93 0.24 28.71
C ARG A 16 70.85 -0.80 29.02
N ARG A 17 70.79 -1.17 30.31
CA ARG A 17 69.72 -2.03 30.87
C ARG A 17 68.38 -1.37 30.60
N GLY A 18 67.59 -2.02 29.77
CA GLY A 18 66.21 -1.64 29.47
C GLY A 18 65.28 -1.93 30.66
N PRO A 19 64.16 -1.19 30.76
CA PRO A 19 63.13 -1.44 31.77
C PRO A 19 62.44 -2.78 31.46
N THR A 20 62.22 -3.55 32.50
CA THR A 20 61.43 -4.78 32.49
C THR A 20 60.07 -4.55 31.89
N PHE A 21 59.86 -5.01 30.66
CA PHE A 21 58.51 -5.09 30.10
C PHE A 21 57.70 -6.08 30.91
N GLN A 22 56.81 -5.59 31.76
CA GLN A 22 55.71 -6.38 32.28
C GLN A 22 54.91 -6.89 31.10
N LEU A 23 54.88 -8.20 30.94
CA LEU A 23 54.10 -8.89 29.96
C LEU A 23 52.64 -8.44 30.01
N VAL A 24 52.25 -7.90 28.89
CA VAL A 24 50.89 -7.62 28.47
C VAL A 24 49.95 -8.74 28.91
N GLY A 25 48.91 -8.33 29.64
CA GLY A 25 47.90 -9.22 30.14
C GLY A 25 47.40 -10.18 29.04
N GLU A 26 47.19 -11.43 29.41
CA GLU A 26 46.62 -12.46 28.60
C GLU A 26 45.39 -11.96 27.82
N MET A 27 45.52 -11.74 26.54
CA MET A 27 44.39 -11.57 25.63
C MET A 27 43.60 -12.88 25.65
N ARG A 28 42.63 -12.97 26.57
CA ARG A 28 41.67 -14.06 26.63
C ARG A 28 40.91 -14.07 25.31
N VAL A 29 41.35 -14.87 24.36
CA VAL A 29 40.63 -15.12 23.11
C VAL A 29 39.28 -15.70 23.51
N LYS A 30 38.25 -14.85 23.49
CA LYS A 30 36.86 -15.26 23.76
C LYS A 30 36.53 -16.42 22.82
N ARG A 31 36.01 -17.52 23.36
CA ARG A 31 35.60 -18.67 22.55
C ARG A 31 34.58 -18.16 21.47
N PRO A 32 34.66 -18.65 20.22
CA PRO A 32 33.75 -18.22 19.14
C PRO A 32 32.27 -18.28 19.52
N ILE A 33 31.90 -19.23 20.39
CA ILE A 33 30.55 -19.39 20.93
C ILE A 33 30.17 -18.21 21.84
N GLU A 34 31.07 -17.71 22.70
CA GLU A 34 30.80 -16.56 23.58
C GLU A 34 30.64 -15.26 22.77
N VAL A 35 31.38 -15.11 21.68
CA VAL A 35 31.24 -13.99 20.75
C VAL A 35 29.89 -14.05 20.03
N LEU A 36 29.49 -15.23 19.56
CA LEU A 36 28.20 -15.46 18.90
C LEU A 36 27.03 -15.21 19.86
N GLU A 37 27.09 -15.74 21.08
CA GLU A 37 26.05 -15.47 22.10
C GLU A 37 25.98 -14.00 22.50
N GLY A 38 27.12 -13.32 22.56
CA GLY A 38 27.16 -11.87 22.79
C GLY A 38 26.51 -11.10 21.67
N ALA A 39 26.81 -11.45 20.41
CA ALA A 39 26.21 -10.85 19.22
C ALA A 39 24.70 -11.11 19.15
N VAL A 40 24.25 -12.33 19.44
CA VAL A 40 22.82 -12.69 19.47
C VAL A 40 22.09 -11.91 20.58
N ARG A 41 22.67 -11.78 21.77
CA ARG A 41 22.10 -10.95 22.87
C ARG A 41 22.03 -9.48 22.49
N ALA A 42 23.09 -8.92 21.90
CA ALA A 42 23.10 -7.53 21.44
C ALA A 42 22.03 -7.30 20.37
N LEU A 43 21.93 -8.19 19.37
CA LEU A 43 20.90 -8.12 18.34
C LEU A 43 19.50 -8.23 18.92
N ARG A 44 19.25 -9.13 19.86
CA ARG A 44 17.96 -9.26 20.56
C ARG A 44 17.61 -8.00 21.32
N ASN A 45 18.57 -7.38 22.01
CA ASN A 45 18.34 -6.12 22.75
C ASN A 45 18.04 -4.96 21.78
N GLN A 46 18.75 -4.87 20.66
CA GLN A 46 18.47 -3.88 19.62
C GLN A 46 17.09 -4.08 19.00
N ILE A 47 16.74 -5.31 18.63
CA ILE A 47 15.39 -5.62 18.10
C ILE A 47 14.32 -5.28 19.13
N SER A 48 14.54 -5.60 20.41
CA SER A 48 13.61 -5.24 21.49
C SER A 48 13.48 -3.73 21.65
N ALA A 49 14.56 -2.97 21.59
CA ALA A 49 14.55 -1.52 21.66
C ALA A 49 13.76 -0.89 20.49
N VAL A 50 13.98 -1.38 19.27
CA VAL A 50 13.22 -0.95 18.07
C VAL A 50 11.75 -1.34 18.20
N ALA A 51 11.46 -2.58 18.62
CA ALA A 51 10.10 -3.06 18.81
C ALA A 51 9.34 -2.30 19.91
N ASN A 52 10.01 -1.65 20.84
CA ASN A 52 9.39 -0.84 21.89
C ASN A 52 9.09 0.62 21.46
N GLN A 53 9.56 1.06 20.30
CA GLN A 53 9.24 2.39 19.79
C GLN A 53 7.75 2.52 19.42
N PRO A 54 7.16 3.72 19.55
CA PRO A 54 5.80 3.97 19.06
C PRO A 54 5.66 3.58 17.59
N GLU A 55 4.50 3.07 17.18
CA GLU A 55 4.22 2.64 15.82
C GLU A 55 4.45 3.75 14.78
N ARG A 56 4.13 4.98 15.16
CA ARG A 56 4.40 6.20 14.38
C ARG A 56 5.89 6.37 14.12
N THR A 57 6.72 6.29 15.17
CA THR A 57 8.19 6.41 15.05
C THR A 57 8.77 5.27 14.24
N LEU A 58 8.24 4.05 14.42
CA LEU A 58 8.64 2.88 13.67
C LEU A 58 8.35 3.06 12.17
N LEU A 59 7.16 3.54 11.81
CA LEU A 59 6.80 3.83 10.42
C LEU A 59 7.73 4.89 9.82
N LEU A 60 7.79 6.07 10.42
CA LEU A 60 8.56 7.20 9.87
C LEU A 60 10.05 6.88 9.80
N GLY A 61 10.62 6.28 10.85
CA GLY A 61 12.02 5.87 10.90
C GLY A 61 12.36 4.82 9.85
N THR A 62 11.48 3.82 9.65
CA THR A 62 11.69 2.79 8.62
C THR A 62 11.62 3.40 7.22
N VAL A 63 10.65 4.29 6.94
CA VAL A 63 10.55 4.98 5.65
C VAL A 63 11.82 5.77 5.36
N LEU A 64 12.30 6.59 6.32
CA LEU A 64 13.51 7.38 6.14
C LEU A 64 14.75 6.51 5.92
N LEU A 65 14.92 5.46 6.73
CA LEU A 65 16.06 4.55 6.60
C LEU A 65 16.06 3.82 5.25
N VAL A 66 14.93 3.22 4.86
CA VAL A 66 14.84 2.49 3.59
C VAL A 66 14.97 3.43 2.40
N SER A 67 14.44 4.66 2.48
CA SER A 67 14.64 5.68 1.44
C SER A 67 16.12 6.08 1.31
N ALA A 68 16.84 6.24 2.43
CA ALA A 68 18.27 6.50 2.40
C ALA A 68 19.06 5.35 1.77
N VAL A 69 18.75 4.10 2.15
CA VAL A 69 19.35 2.91 1.52
C VAL A 69 19.03 2.86 0.03
N SER A 70 17.77 3.13 -0.35
CA SER A 70 17.36 3.16 -1.75
C SER A 70 18.12 4.23 -2.56
N ALA A 71 18.35 5.40 -1.98
CA ALA A 71 19.12 6.46 -2.63
C ALA A 71 20.57 6.04 -2.87
N VAL A 72 21.23 5.41 -1.88
CA VAL A 72 22.60 4.91 -2.02
C VAL A 72 22.68 3.81 -3.08
N VAL A 73 21.79 2.81 -2.99
CA VAL A 73 21.77 1.73 -3.99
C VAL A 73 21.45 2.27 -5.38
N GLY A 74 20.50 3.20 -5.47
CA GLY A 74 20.15 3.87 -6.73
C GLY A 74 21.34 4.60 -7.35
N TYR A 75 22.10 5.34 -6.54
CA TYR A 75 23.32 6.00 -7.00
C TYR A 75 24.35 5.00 -7.56
N VAL A 76 24.60 3.90 -6.84
CA VAL A 76 25.53 2.84 -7.29
C VAL A 76 25.05 2.24 -8.61
N LEU A 77 23.75 1.88 -8.73
CA LEU A 77 23.21 1.32 -9.96
C LEU A 77 23.32 2.29 -11.14
N THR A 78 23.08 3.59 -10.91
CA THR A 78 23.23 4.62 -11.94
C THR A 78 24.69 4.70 -12.44
N GLN A 79 25.65 4.67 -11.52
CA GLN A 79 27.08 4.79 -11.89
C GLN A 79 27.60 3.53 -12.61
N TYR A 80 27.24 2.33 -12.16
CA TYR A 80 27.79 1.08 -12.71
C TYR A 80 27.03 0.53 -13.91
N TYR A 81 25.71 0.74 -13.98
CA TYR A 81 24.87 0.15 -15.02
C TYR A 81 24.30 1.17 -15.99
N SER A 82 24.61 2.47 -15.81
CA SER A 82 24.05 3.57 -16.62
C SER A 82 22.50 3.52 -16.73
N VAL A 83 21.84 3.14 -15.63
CA VAL A 83 20.39 2.98 -15.57
C VAL A 83 19.80 4.19 -14.87
N ASP A 84 18.78 4.80 -15.45
CA ASP A 84 17.92 5.77 -14.76
C ASP A 84 17.04 5.02 -13.74
N VAL A 85 17.54 4.99 -12.49
CA VAL A 85 16.89 4.25 -11.40
C VAL A 85 15.55 4.87 -11.03
N LEU A 86 15.45 6.21 -11.01
CA LEU A 86 14.21 6.88 -10.60
C LEU A 86 13.09 6.60 -11.60
N SER A 87 13.33 6.79 -12.88
CA SER A 87 12.36 6.42 -13.93
C SER A 87 12.04 4.93 -13.88
N SER A 88 13.03 4.07 -13.63
CA SER A 88 12.81 2.61 -13.54
C SER A 88 11.97 2.20 -12.32
N LEU A 89 12.06 2.93 -11.21
CA LEU A 89 11.20 2.68 -10.02
C LEU A 89 9.76 3.10 -10.27
N VAL A 90 9.54 4.17 -11.02
CA VAL A 90 8.22 4.77 -11.23
C VAL A 90 7.53 4.21 -12.48
N SER A 91 8.27 4.04 -13.60
CA SER A 91 7.72 3.53 -14.84
C SER A 91 7.47 2.02 -14.80
N ASN A 92 6.37 1.57 -15.37
CA ASN A 92 6.06 0.15 -15.60
C ASN A 92 6.05 -0.16 -17.11
N PRO A 93 7.21 -0.43 -17.74
CA PRO A 93 7.29 -0.64 -19.18
C PRO A 93 6.52 -1.87 -19.67
N GLU A 94 6.31 -2.88 -18.80
CA GLU A 94 5.58 -4.11 -19.14
C GLU A 94 4.08 -3.88 -19.37
N ASP A 95 3.55 -2.78 -18.82
CA ASP A 95 2.15 -2.40 -18.90
C ASP A 95 1.97 -1.06 -19.65
N CYS A 96 3.04 -0.50 -20.19
CA CYS A 96 3.01 0.77 -20.92
C CYS A 96 2.71 0.55 -22.40
N ILE A 97 1.45 0.76 -22.78
CA ILE A 97 0.96 0.54 -24.15
C ILE A 97 1.21 1.76 -25.03
N ILE A 98 1.05 2.95 -24.48
CA ILE A 98 1.20 4.23 -25.20
C ILE A 98 2.18 5.09 -24.43
N ASN A 99 3.36 5.29 -25.00
CA ASN A 99 4.30 6.29 -24.53
C ASN A 99 3.94 7.63 -25.24
N TRP A 100 3.80 8.71 -24.45
CA TRP A 100 3.51 10.04 -25.00
C TRP A 100 4.68 10.65 -25.79
N GLY A 101 5.75 9.86 -25.96
CA GLY A 101 6.88 10.19 -26.82
C GLY A 101 7.84 11.22 -26.25
N PRO A 102 8.81 11.69 -27.06
CA PRO A 102 9.94 12.46 -26.60
C PRO A 102 9.61 13.86 -26.06
N HIS A 103 8.40 14.36 -26.28
CA HIS A 103 8.01 15.69 -25.81
C HIS A 103 7.67 15.74 -24.30
N PHE A 104 7.38 14.59 -23.68
CA PHE A 104 7.02 14.48 -22.27
C PHE A 104 7.90 13.50 -21.49
N GLY A 105 9.01 13.06 -22.07
CA GLY A 105 9.84 12.00 -21.52
C GLY A 105 9.19 10.61 -21.65
N SER A 106 9.80 9.62 -21.00
CA SER A 106 9.32 8.23 -21.06
C SER A 106 8.19 7.97 -20.05
N HIS A 107 7.12 8.74 -20.08
CA HIS A 107 5.96 8.61 -19.20
C HIS A 107 4.82 7.84 -19.88
N CYS A 108 4.15 7.01 -19.11
CA CYS A 108 3.09 6.14 -19.59
C CYS A 108 1.73 6.56 -19.04
N PHE A 109 1.06 7.49 -19.69
CA PHE A 109 -0.29 7.94 -19.35
C PHE A 109 -1.39 7.08 -20.01
N SER A 110 -1.10 5.80 -20.28
CA SER A 110 -2.04 4.93 -21.02
C SER A 110 -3.37 4.74 -20.30
N ASP A 111 -3.38 4.77 -18.97
CA ASP A 111 -4.60 4.63 -18.16
C ASP A 111 -5.49 5.90 -18.16
N TYR A 112 -5.03 6.99 -18.76
CA TYR A 112 -5.89 8.11 -19.15
C TYR A 112 -6.30 8.02 -20.62
N ASN A 113 -5.33 7.84 -21.52
CA ASN A 113 -5.58 7.92 -22.95
C ASN A 113 -6.51 6.82 -23.44
N LEU A 114 -6.28 5.57 -23.03
CA LEU A 114 -7.08 4.46 -23.47
C LEU A 114 -8.54 4.56 -23.00
N PRO A 115 -8.85 4.75 -21.70
CA PRO A 115 -10.23 4.96 -21.25
C PRO A 115 -10.92 6.15 -21.89
N VAL A 116 -10.21 7.27 -22.14
CA VAL A 116 -10.78 8.41 -22.86
C VAL A 116 -11.10 8.06 -24.30
N SER A 117 -10.16 7.42 -25.02
CA SER A 117 -10.37 7.02 -26.42
C SER A 117 -11.51 5.99 -26.56
N TRP A 118 -11.57 5.02 -25.65
CA TRP A 118 -12.64 4.02 -25.62
C TRP A 118 -13.98 4.64 -25.27
N GLY A 119 -14.01 5.43 -24.20
CA GLY A 119 -15.26 6.03 -23.71
C GLY A 119 -15.89 7.04 -24.66
N MET A 120 -15.12 7.59 -25.63
CA MET A 120 -15.64 8.45 -26.68
C MET A 120 -16.25 7.68 -27.85
N ARG A 121 -16.17 6.34 -27.85
CA ARG A 121 -16.79 5.47 -28.86
C ARG A 121 -18.26 5.20 -28.51
N PRO A 122 -19.11 4.92 -29.50
CA PRO A 122 -20.50 4.53 -29.24
C PRO A 122 -20.63 3.25 -28.42
N ASN A 123 -19.71 2.30 -28.57
CA ASN A 123 -19.53 1.12 -27.74
C ASN A 123 -18.06 1.04 -27.30
N PRO A 124 -17.73 1.38 -26.05
CA PRO A 124 -16.37 1.32 -25.52
C PRO A 124 -15.76 -0.08 -25.55
N TRP A 125 -16.56 -1.13 -25.31
CA TRP A 125 -16.10 -2.51 -25.15
C TRP A 125 -15.98 -3.29 -26.47
N ALA A 126 -16.30 -2.67 -27.61
CA ALA A 126 -16.00 -3.24 -28.91
C ALA A 126 -14.48 -3.37 -29.09
N PRO A 127 -14.00 -4.40 -29.82
CA PRO A 127 -12.58 -4.62 -30.06
C PRO A 127 -11.86 -3.35 -30.51
N TYR A 128 -10.68 -3.10 -29.92
CA TYR A 128 -9.85 -1.96 -30.25
C TYR A 128 -8.71 -2.41 -31.18
N PRO A 129 -8.40 -1.68 -32.25
CA PRO A 129 -7.38 -2.07 -33.22
C PRO A 129 -5.96 -1.85 -32.69
N LEU A 130 -5.67 -2.47 -31.56
CA LEU A 130 -4.35 -2.53 -30.94
C LEU A 130 -4.02 -4.00 -30.74
N PHE A 131 -3.01 -4.47 -31.46
CA PHE A 131 -2.64 -5.87 -31.51
C PHE A 131 -1.38 -6.11 -30.69
N TRP A 132 -1.46 -7.05 -29.75
CA TRP A 132 -0.34 -7.42 -28.89
C TRP A 132 0.29 -8.74 -29.29
N PRO A 133 1.63 -8.83 -29.28
CA PRO A 133 2.29 -10.12 -29.35
C PRO A 133 1.96 -10.97 -28.10
N PRO A 134 1.95 -12.31 -28.18
CA PRO A 134 2.26 -13.11 -29.39
C PRO A 134 1.06 -13.35 -30.32
N ASP A 135 -0.18 -13.21 -29.82
CA ASP A 135 -1.37 -13.71 -30.51
C ASP A 135 -1.97 -12.73 -31.50
N TYR A 136 -1.51 -11.47 -31.49
CA TYR A 136 -2.00 -10.38 -32.36
C TYR A 136 -3.53 -10.27 -32.39
N GLN A 137 -4.18 -10.60 -31.26
CA GLN A 137 -5.61 -10.41 -31.09
C GLN A 137 -5.92 -8.94 -30.77
N PRO A 138 -7.07 -8.41 -31.28
CA PRO A 138 -7.47 -7.05 -30.92
C PRO A 138 -7.67 -6.91 -29.42
N ALA A 139 -7.17 -5.82 -28.85
CA ALA A 139 -7.33 -5.54 -27.44
C ALA A 139 -8.81 -5.26 -27.10
N HIS A 140 -9.23 -5.73 -25.93
CA HIS A 140 -10.53 -5.45 -25.37
C HIS A 140 -10.38 -4.56 -24.12
N PRO A 141 -11.17 -3.47 -24.02
CA PRO A 141 -11.19 -2.63 -22.84
C PRO A 141 -11.63 -3.40 -21.59
N ASN A 142 -10.82 -3.30 -20.54
CA ASN A 142 -11.06 -3.98 -19.26
C ASN A 142 -11.64 -3.08 -18.16
N TYR A 143 -11.99 -1.84 -18.50
CA TYR A 143 -12.57 -0.88 -17.56
C TYR A 143 -14.09 -1.00 -17.55
N PRO A 144 -14.72 -1.20 -16.36
CA PRO A 144 -16.16 -1.05 -16.21
C PRO A 144 -16.60 0.40 -16.45
N ALA A 145 -17.85 0.61 -16.80
CA ALA A 145 -18.40 1.92 -17.14
C ALA A 145 -18.08 3.00 -16.10
N ALA A 146 -18.38 2.74 -14.83
CA ALA A 146 -18.14 3.71 -13.75
C ALA A 146 -16.66 4.08 -13.59
N ALA A 147 -15.75 3.12 -13.80
CA ALA A 147 -14.31 3.35 -13.63
C ALA A 147 -13.69 4.22 -14.73
N MET A 148 -14.37 4.41 -15.87
CA MET A 148 -13.94 5.33 -16.93
C MET A 148 -14.40 6.78 -16.72
N VAL A 149 -15.41 7.00 -15.86
CA VAL A 149 -16.02 8.33 -15.69
C VAL A 149 -15.02 9.41 -15.28
N PRO A 150 -14.09 9.18 -14.33
CA PRO A 150 -13.13 10.21 -13.94
C PRO A 150 -12.28 10.72 -15.11
N GLN A 151 -11.76 9.81 -15.94
CA GLN A 151 -10.96 10.17 -17.12
C GLN A 151 -11.79 10.87 -18.18
N LEU A 152 -13.04 10.39 -18.40
CA LEU A 152 -13.94 10.94 -19.41
C LEU A 152 -14.36 12.39 -19.11
N ILE A 153 -14.54 12.76 -17.84
CA ILE A 153 -14.86 14.16 -17.48
C ILE A 153 -13.79 15.10 -18.04
N PHE A 154 -12.52 14.78 -17.83
CA PHE A 154 -11.40 15.58 -18.33
C PHE A 154 -11.22 15.44 -19.85
N GLY A 155 -11.44 14.24 -20.40
CA GLY A 155 -11.37 14.00 -21.83
C GLY A 155 -12.45 14.74 -22.62
N LEU A 156 -13.70 14.79 -22.14
CA LEU A 156 -14.79 15.56 -22.74
C LEU A 156 -14.53 17.06 -22.68
N LEU A 157 -14.05 17.55 -21.52
CA LEU A 157 -13.67 18.94 -21.37
C LEU A 157 -12.54 19.33 -22.34
N ALA A 158 -11.51 18.46 -22.47
CA ALA A 158 -10.42 18.65 -23.41
C ALA A 158 -10.89 18.68 -24.86
N LYS A 159 -11.82 17.80 -25.22
CA LYS A 159 -12.44 17.77 -26.55
C LYS A 159 -13.22 19.06 -26.83
N TRP A 160 -14.00 19.52 -25.87
CA TRP A 160 -14.77 20.76 -25.98
C TRP A 160 -13.86 21.98 -26.15
N LEU A 161 -12.73 22.03 -25.45
CA LEU A 161 -11.72 23.09 -25.54
C LEU A 161 -10.78 22.92 -26.76
N SER A 162 -10.88 21.83 -27.51
CA SER A 162 -9.91 21.45 -28.56
C SER A 162 -8.45 21.40 -28.06
N ALA A 163 -8.25 21.05 -26.79
CA ALA A 163 -6.96 21.09 -26.11
C ALA A 163 -6.70 19.79 -25.30
N PRO A 164 -6.35 18.66 -25.98
CA PRO A 164 -6.20 17.35 -25.34
C PRO A 164 -5.15 17.35 -24.20
N GLN A 165 -4.09 18.15 -24.32
CA GLN A 165 -3.05 18.26 -23.29
C GLN A 165 -3.58 18.90 -22.00
N LEU A 166 -4.48 19.89 -22.07
CA LEU A 166 -5.10 20.50 -20.91
C LEU A 166 -5.97 19.50 -20.14
N GLY A 167 -6.65 18.59 -20.84
CA GLY A 167 -7.39 17.52 -20.19
C GLY A 167 -6.51 16.56 -19.41
N LEU A 168 -5.39 16.12 -19.98
CA LEU A 168 -4.41 15.30 -19.28
C LEU A 168 -3.80 16.04 -18.08
N LEU A 169 -3.36 17.29 -18.26
CA LEU A 169 -2.76 18.08 -17.18
C LEU A 169 -3.76 18.32 -16.03
N GLY A 170 -5.00 18.65 -16.35
CA GLY A 170 -6.07 18.80 -15.35
C GLY A 170 -6.33 17.50 -14.60
N TYR A 171 -6.35 16.39 -15.30
CA TYR A 171 -6.51 15.06 -14.67
C TYR A 171 -5.32 14.71 -13.77
N LEU A 172 -4.08 14.89 -14.23
CA LEU A 172 -2.88 14.65 -13.43
C LEU A 172 -2.84 15.54 -12.17
N LEU A 173 -3.26 16.81 -12.30
CA LEU A 173 -3.39 17.70 -11.14
C LEU A 173 -4.41 17.16 -10.13
N ALA A 174 -5.59 16.71 -10.60
CA ALA A 174 -6.60 16.11 -9.73
C ALA A 174 -6.08 14.84 -9.04
N LEU A 175 -5.36 13.97 -9.76
CA LEU A 175 -4.73 12.78 -9.16
C LEU A 175 -3.64 13.15 -8.16
N THR A 176 -2.82 14.18 -8.45
CA THR A 176 -1.77 14.66 -7.53
C THR A 176 -2.38 15.16 -6.22
N ILE A 177 -3.45 15.95 -6.29
CA ILE A 177 -4.19 16.38 -5.11
C ILE A 177 -4.75 15.17 -4.35
N ALA A 178 -5.29 14.19 -5.06
CA ALA A 178 -5.83 12.98 -4.45
C ALA A 178 -4.76 12.19 -3.67
N VAL A 179 -3.63 11.86 -4.29
CA VAL A 179 -2.59 11.05 -3.63
C VAL A 179 -1.89 11.77 -2.48
N LEU A 180 -1.79 13.10 -2.54
CA LEU A 180 -1.18 13.89 -1.48
C LEU A 180 -2.15 14.21 -0.32
N THR A 181 -3.46 14.06 -0.52
CA THR A 181 -4.48 14.34 0.50
C THR A 181 -4.21 13.62 1.83
N PRO A 182 -3.89 12.30 1.90
CA PRO A 182 -3.59 11.64 3.17
C PRO A 182 -2.37 12.22 3.87
N ALA A 183 -1.30 12.54 3.12
CA ALA A 183 -0.07 13.12 3.68
C ALA A 183 -0.32 14.54 4.24
N VAL A 184 -1.05 15.37 3.51
CA VAL A 184 -1.47 16.71 3.98
C VAL A 184 -2.32 16.60 5.23
N TRP A 185 -3.28 15.65 5.25
CA TRP A 185 -4.12 15.43 6.42
C TRP A 185 -3.29 14.99 7.63
N ALA A 186 -2.38 14.03 7.47
CA ALA A 186 -1.49 13.56 8.53
C ALA A 186 -0.58 14.69 9.06
N ALA A 187 0.02 15.48 8.15
CA ALA A 187 0.91 16.58 8.47
C ALA A 187 0.25 17.71 9.28
N ARG A 188 -1.08 17.90 9.14
CA ARG A 188 -1.82 18.86 9.97
C ARG A 188 -1.86 18.46 11.45
N GLY A 189 -1.59 17.21 11.80
CA GLY A 189 -1.48 16.71 13.18
C GLY A 189 -0.08 16.90 13.79
N ALA A 190 0.90 17.43 13.04
CA ALA A 190 2.27 17.64 13.47
C ALA A 190 2.65 19.12 13.51
N ARG A 191 3.74 19.49 14.20
CA ARG A 191 4.21 20.87 14.37
C ARG A 191 5.65 21.02 13.87
N GLY A 192 6.01 22.24 13.44
CA GLY A 192 7.38 22.57 13.03
C GLY A 192 7.96 21.63 11.97
N LEU A 193 9.21 21.21 12.15
CA LEU A 193 9.93 20.32 11.24
C LEU A 193 9.25 18.95 11.07
N GLU A 194 8.63 18.45 12.14
CA GLU A 194 7.91 17.18 12.10
C GLU A 194 6.80 17.15 11.03
N ARG A 195 6.12 18.29 10.82
CA ARG A 195 5.10 18.43 9.78
C ARG A 195 5.68 18.16 8.38
N ILE A 196 6.88 18.67 8.12
CA ILE A 196 7.59 18.46 6.85
C ILE A 196 7.97 16.98 6.72
N VAL A 197 8.54 16.39 7.78
CA VAL A 197 8.93 14.97 7.80
C VAL A 197 7.72 14.08 7.50
N VAL A 198 6.58 14.31 8.16
CA VAL A 198 5.35 13.55 7.93
C VAL A 198 4.86 13.70 6.48
N PHE A 199 4.83 14.93 5.95
CA PHE A 199 4.40 15.17 4.57
C PHE A 199 5.33 14.46 3.56
N VAL A 200 6.62 14.57 3.75
CA VAL A 200 7.61 13.93 2.86
C VAL A 200 7.48 12.40 2.95
N THR A 201 7.51 11.82 4.14
CA THR A 201 7.52 10.36 4.32
C THR A 201 6.21 9.70 3.90
N CYS A 202 5.05 10.32 4.17
CA CYS A 202 3.74 9.74 3.84
C CYS A 202 3.22 10.13 2.45
N GLY A 203 3.90 11.03 1.74
CA GLY A 203 3.44 11.55 0.45
C GLY A 203 4.54 11.71 -0.58
N ALA A 204 5.41 12.71 -0.44
CA ALA A 204 6.36 13.09 -1.48
C ALA A 204 7.42 12.01 -1.79
N SER A 205 7.83 11.19 -0.82
CA SER A 205 8.75 10.06 -1.03
C SER A 205 8.05 8.73 -1.31
N ALA A 206 6.72 8.72 -1.34
CA ALA A 206 5.96 7.49 -1.53
C ALA A 206 5.99 7.03 -2.99
N ILE A 207 6.75 5.98 -3.28
CA ILE A 207 6.86 5.43 -4.63
C ILE A 207 5.49 5.10 -5.25
N PRO A 208 4.52 4.47 -4.54
CA PRO A 208 3.19 4.21 -5.11
C PRO A 208 2.44 5.47 -5.56
N ALA A 209 2.67 6.63 -4.93
CA ALA A 209 2.06 7.89 -5.36
C ALA A 209 2.56 8.32 -6.74
N TRP A 210 3.87 8.25 -6.97
CA TRP A 210 4.47 8.59 -8.27
C TRP A 210 4.10 7.60 -9.37
N MET A 211 4.06 6.30 -9.03
CA MET A 211 3.67 5.27 -9.99
C MET A 211 2.24 5.41 -10.50
N VAL A 212 1.30 5.71 -9.61
CA VAL A 212 -0.09 5.89 -10.02
C VAL A 212 -0.28 7.15 -10.85
N LEU A 213 0.55 8.18 -10.62
CA LEU A 213 0.59 9.41 -11.43
C LEU A 213 1.20 9.15 -12.81
N ASP A 214 2.33 8.44 -12.88
CA ASP A 214 2.97 8.05 -14.14
C ASP A 214 2.04 7.24 -15.06
N ARG A 215 1.22 6.37 -14.46
CA ARG A 215 0.18 5.62 -15.17
C ARG A 215 -1.07 6.45 -15.48
N ALA A 216 -1.26 7.57 -14.80
CA ALA A 216 -2.51 8.33 -14.79
C ALA A 216 -3.74 7.46 -14.45
N ASN A 217 -3.57 6.52 -13.48
CA ASN A 217 -4.61 5.55 -13.14
C ASN A 217 -5.58 6.12 -12.10
N SER A 218 -6.88 5.92 -12.34
CA SER A 218 -7.95 6.39 -11.45
C SER A 218 -7.90 5.81 -10.02
N VAL A 219 -7.13 4.74 -9.79
CA VAL A 219 -6.94 4.17 -8.45
C VAL A 219 -6.27 5.16 -7.47
N ALA A 220 -5.63 6.24 -7.98
CA ALA A 220 -5.16 7.37 -7.17
C ALA A 220 -6.29 7.97 -6.30
N LEU A 221 -7.52 7.98 -6.79
CA LEU A 221 -8.70 8.49 -6.07
C LEU A 221 -9.05 7.63 -4.84
N LEU A 222 -8.51 6.42 -4.76
CA LEU A 222 -8.63 5.59 -3.57
C LEU A 222 -7.92 6.20 -2.35
N ALA A 223 -6.91 7.04 -2.53
CA ALA A 223 -6.19 7.66 -1.42
C ALA A 223 -7.10 8.54 -0.54
N PRO A 224 -7.85 9.53 -1.06
CA PRO A 224 -8.79 10.29 -0.25
C PRO A 224 -10.05 9.49 0.15
N VAL A 225 -10.56 8.61 -0.71
CA VAL A 225 -11.73 7.77 -0.39
C VAL A 225 -11.37 6.78 0.74
N GLY A 226 -10.21 6.13 0.66
CA GLY A 226 -9.70 5.24 1.71
C GLY A 226 -9.44 5.98 3.02
N LEU A 227 -8.93 7.21 2.98
CA LEU A 227 -8.79 8.05 4.18
C LEU A 227 -10.16 8.35 4.81
N GLY A 228 -11.12 8.80 4.00
CA GLY A 228 -12.49 9.04 4.46
C GLY A 228 -13.14 7.79 5.05
N PHE A 229 -12.95 6.64 4.42
CA PHE A 229 -13.40 5.34 4.89
C PHE A 229 -12.81 4.98 6.26
N LEU A 230 -11.49 5.05 6.41
CA LEU A 230 -10.82 4.69 7.66
C LEU A 230 -11.15 5.67 8.79
N VAL A 231 -11.19 6.98 8.53
CA VAL A 231 -11.60 8.01 9.50
C VAL A 231 -13.06 7.81 9.92
N ALA A 232 -13.95 7.46 8.97
CA ALA A 232 -15.34 7.16 9.29
C ALA A 232 -15.48 5.90 10.17
N LEU A 233 -14.63 4.89 9.98
CA LEU A 233 -14.56 3.70 10.84
C LEU A 233 -14.08 4.05 12.25
N CYS A 234 -13.05 4.90 12.40
CA CYS A 234 -12.60 5.37 13.71
C CYS A 234 -13.75 6.05 14.47
N ARG A 235 -14.53 6.88 13.77
CA ARG A 235 -15.65 7.65 14.32
C ARG A 235 -16.98 6.90 14.33
N GLN A 236 -17.01 5.66 13.87
CA GLN A 236 -18.22 4.83 13.74
C GLN A 236 -19.37 5.51 12.96
N ARG A 237 -19.02 6.34 11.97
CA ARG A 237 -20.00 7.04 11.11
C ARG A 237 -20.42 6.13 9.95
N TRP A 238 -21.28 5.15 10.25
CA TRP A 238 -21.62 4.06 9.34
C TRP A 238 -22.20 4.49 7.99
N GLY A 239 -23.01 5.56 7.97
CA GLY A 239 -23.51 6.13 6.71
C GLY A 239 -22.38 6.65 5.81
N LEU A 240 -21.37 7.32 6.39
CA LEU A 240 -20.19 7.76 5.64
C LEU A 240 -19.34 6.58 5.18
N VAL A 241 -19.21 5.52 6.01
CA VAL A 241 -18.55 4.27 5.60
C VAL A 241 -19.22 3.70 4.37
N ALA A 242 -20.57 3.61 4.36
CA ALA A 242 -21.33 3.10 3.21
C ALA A 242 -21.08 3.94 1.93
N ILE A 243 -21.09 5.27 2.04
CA ILE A 243 -20.76 6.17 0.91
C ILE A 243 -19.33 5.91 0.39
N MET A 244 -18.35 5.80 1.28
CA MET A 244 -16.95 5.56 0.87
C MET A 244 -16.79 4.18 0.21
N VAL A 245 -17.52 3.16 0.66
CA VAL A 245 -17.56 1.83 0.01
C VAL A 245 -18.10 1.93 -1.41
N VAL A 246 -19.21 2.66 -1.61
CA VAL A 246 -19.77 2.89 -2.96
C VAL A 246 -18.74 3.59 -3.85
N LEU A 247 -18.14 4.69 -3.39
CA LEU A 247 -17.13 5.42 -4.16
C LEU A 247 -15.91 4.57 -4.50
N ALA A 248 -15.40 3.79 -3.55
CA ALA A 248 -14.29 2.87 -3.80
C ALA A 248 -14.64 1.81 -4.86
N THR A 249 -15.87 1.26 -4.80
CA THR A 249 -16.36 0.26 -5.76
C THR A 249 -16.51 0.85 -7.18
N LEU A 250 -16.91 2.11 -7.31
CA LEU A 250 -17.01 2.81 -8.59
C LEU A 250 -15.61 3.07 -9.21
N ILE A 251 -14.59 3.30 -8.37
CA ILE A 251 -13.20 3.41 -8.86
C ILE A 251 -12.73 2.05 -9.40
N LYS A 252 -12.92 0.97 -8.64
CA LYS A 252 -12.60 -0.40 -9.05
C LYS A 252 -13.53 -1.38 -8.33
N PRO A 253 -14.24 -2.28 -9.04
CA PRO A 253 -15.27 -3.16 -8.45
C PRO A 253 -14.78 -4.06 -7.33
N GLN A 254 -13.49 -4.44 -7.34
CA GLN A 254 -12.87 -5.27 -6.30
C GLN A 254 -12.96 -4.67 -4.89
N PHE A 255 -13.12 -3.35 -4.75
CA PHE A 255 -13.29 -2.67 -3.47
C PHE A 255 -14.69 -2.84 -2.86
N ALA A 256 -15.63 -3.50 -3.56
CA ALA A 256 -16.91 -3.90 -2.97
C ALA A 256 -16.74 -4.75 -1.71
N VAL A 257 -15.63 -5.47 -1.58
CA VAL A 257 -15.29 -6.26 -0.38
C VAL A 257 -15.20 -5.41 0.89
N LEU A 258 -14.97 -4.10 0.79
CA LEU A 258 -14.98 -3.20 1.94
C LEU A 258 -16.34 -3.17 2.65
N ALA A 259 -17.44 -3.50 1.97
CA ALA A 259 -18.76 -3.62 2.59
C ALA A 259 -18.81 -4.67 3.72
N VAL A 260 -17.91 -5.65 3.71
CA VAL A 260 -17.81 -6.70 4.73
C VAL A 260 -17.61 -6.12 6.12
N VAL A 261 -16.94 -4.97 6.27
CA VAL A 261 -16.75 -4.31 7.56
C VAL A 261 -18.08 -3.91 8.21
N LEU A 262 -19.08 -3.52 7.40
CA LEU A 262 -20.41 -3.16 7.89
C LEU A 262 -21.15 -4.38 8.46
N PHE A 263 -21.03 -5.52 7.78
CA PHE A 263 -21.61 -6.78 8.26
C PHE A 263 -20.90 -7.29 9.52
N ALA A 264 -19.57 -7.22 9.57
CA ALA A 264 -18.77 -7.57 10.73
C ALA A 264 -19.11 -6.69 11.96
N ALA A 265 -19.39 -5.39 11.72
CA ALA A 265 -19.86 -4.46 12.74
C ALA A 265 -21.37 -4.57 13.04
N ARG A 266 -22.08 -5.57 12.48
CA ARG A 266 -23.54 -5.77 12.61
C ARG A 266 -24.40 -4.62 12.10
N GLN A 267 -23.87 -3.80 11.20
CA GLN A 267 -24.57 -2.68 10.55
C GLN A 267 -25.26 -3.14 9.25
N TRP A 268 -26.15 -4.15 9.37
CA TRP A 268 -26.76 -4.85 8.23
C TRP A 268 -27.46 -3.90 7.24
N ARG A 269 -28.18 -2.89 7.76
CA ARG A 269 -28.89 -1.91 6.92
C ARG A 269 -27.91 -1.11 6.10
N MET A 270 -26.81 -0.60 6.70
CA MET A 270 -25.79 0.17 6.00
C MET A 270 -25.02 -0.70 5.01
N GLY A 271 -24.76 -1.97 5.36
CA GLY A 271 -24.18 -2.95 4.43
C GLY A 271 -25.06 -3.17 3.20
N GLY A 272 -26.37 -3.36 3.39
CA GLY A 272 -27.33 -3.47 2.29
C GLY A 272 -27.37 -2.21 1.41
N VAL A 273 -27.41 -1.02 2.03
CA VAL A 273 -27.38 0.26 1.31
C VAL A 273 -26.09 0.44 0.51
N ALA A 274 -24.94 0.05 1.08
CA ALA A 274 -23.66 0.13 0.37
C ALA A 274 -23.62 -0.77 -0.88
N ILE A 275 -24.07 -2.03 -0.73
CA ILE A 275 -24.14 -2.97 -1.87
C ILE A 275 -25.14 -2.49 -2.91
N ALA A 276 -26.37 -2.14 -2.51
CA ALA A 276 -27.38 -1.65 -3.43
C ALA A 276 -26.93 -0.38 -4.16
N GLY A 277 -26.32 0.58 -3.42
CA GLY A 277 -25.76 1.78 -3.98
C GLY A 277 -24.64 1.51 -4.98
N ALA A 278 -23.71 0.60 -4.66
CA ALA A 278 -22.64 0.22 -5.56
C ALA A 278 -23.17 -0.44 -6.84
N VAL A 279 -24.10 -1.37 -6.72
CA VAL A 279 -24.70 -2.06 -7.87
C VAL A 279 -25.48 -1.10 -8.75
N THR A 280 -26.40 -0.31 -8.16
CA THR A 280 -27.22 0.66 -8.91
C THR A 280 -26.37 1.71 -9.61
N SER A 281 -25.38 2.29 -8.92
CA SER A 281 -24.52 3.32 -9.52
C SER A 281 -23.61 2.73 -10.61
N SER A 282 -23.10 1.50 -10.43
CA SER A 282 -22.32 0.81 -11.46
C SER A 282 -23.15 0.50 -12.70
N LEU A 283 -24.39 0.03 -12.53
CA LEU A 283 -25.30 -0.23 -13.65
C LEU A 283 -25.75 1.08 -14.34
N ALA A 284 -26.06 2.13 -13.55
CA ALA A 284 -26.45 3.42 -14.09
C ALA A 284 -25.34 4.03 -14.97
N ALA A 285 -24.07 3.78 -14.65
CA ALA A 285 -22.96 4.29 -15.47
C ALA A 285 -22.96 3.73 -16.90
N TYR A 286 -23.52 2.53 -17.17
CA TYR A 286 -23.65 1.99 -18.52
C TYR A 286 -24.65 2.76 -19.37
N LEU A 287 -25.59 3.51 -18.76
CA LEU A 287 -26.54 4.36 -19.48
C LEU A 287 -25.86 5.54 -20.19
N LEU A 288 -24.61 5.84 -19.90
CA LEU A 288 -23.80 6.79 -20.65
C LEU A 288 -23.53 6.30 -22.10
N TRP A 289 -23.66 4.99 -22.35
CA TRP A 289 -23.49 4.36 -23.65
C TRP A 289 -24.73 3.54 -24.01
N PRO A 290 -25.84 4.19 -24.43
CA PRO A 290 -27.12 3.52 -24.67
C PRO A 290 -27.09 2.59 -25.88
N ARG A 291 -26.13 2.78 -26.79
CA ARG A 291 -25.98 1.91 -27.94
C ARG A 291 -25.57 0.51 -27.48
N ASP A 292 -26.17 -0.50 -28.07
CA ASP A 292 -25.93 -1.92 -27.76
C ASP A 292 -26.23 -2.32 -26.30
N PHE A 293 -26.94 -1.48 -25.54
CA PHE A 293 -27.40 -1.83 -24.20
C PHE A 293 -28.54 -2.88 -24.30
N PRO A 294 -28.55 -3.98 -23.51
CA PRO A 294 -27.67 -4.28 -22.37
C PRO A 294 -26.43 -5.15 -22.70
N ALA A 295 -26.15 -5.48 -23.95
CA ALA A 295 -25.03 -6.34 -24.35
C ALA A 295 -23.67 -5.78 -23.91
N THR A 296 -23.53 -4.46 -23.81
CA THR A 296 -22.34 -3.75 -23.31
C THR A 296 -21.96 -4.18 -21.89
N ILE A 297 -22.93 -4.53 -21.04
CA ILE A 297 -22.67 -5.02 -19.68
C ILE A 297 -21.94 -6.38 -19.73
N ALA A 298 -22.48 -7.31 -20.54
CA ALA A 298 -21.89 -8.64 -20.69
C ALA A 298 -20.48 -8.56 -21.30
N GLN A 299 -20.28 -7.72 -22.32
CA GLN A 299 -18.97 -7.48 -22.95
C GLN A 299 -17.95 -6.92 -21.92
N SER A 300 -18.35 -5.93 -21.12
CA SER A 300 -17.52 -5.35 -20.08
C SER A 300 -17.11 -6.38 -19.03
N ILE A 301 -18.07 -7.19 -18.55
CA ILE A 301 -17.79 -8.25 -17.56
C ILE A 301 -16.84 -9.28 -18.15
N HIS A 302 -17.10 -9.75 -19.38
CA HIS A 302 -16.24 -10.72 -20.06
C HIS A 302 -14.81 -10.20 -20.23
N SER A 303 -14.64 -8.95 -20.68
CA SER A 303 -13.33 -8.33 -20.86
C SER A 303 -12.59 -8.14 -19.54
N THR A 304 -13.31 -7.79 -18.46
CA THR A 304 -12.72 -7.62 -17.14
C THR A 304 -12.25 -8.95 -16.53
N LEU A 305 -13.03 -10.02 -16.69
CA LEU A 305 -12.69 -11.35 -16.17
C LEU A 305 -11.54 -12.02 -16.93
N ASN A 306 -11.41 -11.74 -18.23
CA ASN A 306 -10.36 -12.29 -19.09
C ASN A 306 -9.12 -11.40 -19.19
N TYR A 307 -9.02 -10.35 -18.37
CA TYR A 307 -7.88 -9.47 -18.37
C TYR A 307 -6.65 -10.10 -17.70
N GLY A 308 -5.54 -10.03 -18.42
CA GLY A 308 -4.23 -10.44 -17.94
C GLY A 308 -3.65 -11.61 -18.74
N SER A 309 -2.34 -11.60 -18.89
CA SER A 309 -1.60 -12.70 -19.51
C SER A 309 -0.87 -13.53 -18.45
N PRO A 310 -0.60 -14.81 -18.68
CA PRO A 310 0.22 -15.64 -17.80
C PRO A 310 1.61 -15.04 -17.54
N GLN A 311 2.23 -14.38 -18.54
CA GLN A 311 3.53 -13.74 -18.42
C GLN A 311 3.49 -12.57 -17.42
N LEU A 312 2.47 -11.72 -17.46
CA LEU A 312 2.29 -10.62 -16.51
C LEU A 312 2.05 -11.14 -15.09
N ALA A 313 1.34 -12.24 -14.95
CA ALA A 313 1.06 -12.84 -13.64
C ALA A 313 2.31 -13.32 -12.89
N VAL A 314 3.36 -13.76 -13.61
CA VAL A 314 4.66 -14.15 -13.03
C VAL A 314 5.65 -13.00 -12.93
N GLY A 315 5.34 -11.83 -13.47
CA GLY A 315 6.19 -10.66 -13.50
C GLY A 315 6.63 -10.19 -12.10
N PHE A 316 7.83 -9.62 -12.00
CA PHE A 316 8.39 -9.12 -10.72
C PHE A 316 7.57 -7.97 -10.12
N ARG A 317 6.79 -7.27 -10.95
CA ARG A 317 5.98 -6.12 -10.57
C ARG A 317 4.54 -6.48 -10.20
N ASN A 318 4.19 -7.76 -10.28
CA ASN A 318 2.93 -8.26 -9.76
C ASN A 318 3.02 -8.41 -8.24
N VAL A 319 2.24 -7.60 -7.50
CA VAL A 319 2.19 -7.59 -6.04
C VAL A 319 0.98 -8.33 -5.48
N SER A 320 0.42 -9.29 -6.23
CA SER A 320 -0.72 -10.08 -5.77
C SER A 320 -0.36 -11.07 -4.65
N PHE A 321 -1.34 -11.43 -3.82
CA PHE A 321 -1.19 -12.53 -2.85
C PHE A 321 -0.89 -13.86 -3.53
N GLY A 322 -1.45 -14.10 -4.72
CA GLY A 322 -1.13 -15.29 -5.51
C GLY A 322 0.35 -15.37 -5.86
N ARG A 323 0.95 -14.23 -6.22
CA ARG A 323 2.40 -14.13 -6.49
C ARG A 323 3.24 -14.38 -5.23
N ALA A 324 2.82 -13.83 -4.07
CA ALA A 324 3.53 -14.03 -2.81
C ALA A 324 3.57 -15.51 -2.39
N LEU A 325 2.44 -16.20 -2.48
CA LEU A 325 2.35 -17.62 -2.11
C LEU A 325 3.11 -18.52 -3.08
N MET A 326 3.28 -18.11 -4.33
CA MET A 326 4.03 -18.84 -5.36
C MET A 326 5.51 -18.44 -5.44
N LEU A 327 6.01 -17.58 -4.55
CA LEU A 327 7.39 -17.08 -4.62
C LEU A 327 8.43 -18.22 -4.57
N ILE A 328 8.24 -19.20 -3.68
CA ILE A 328 9.15 -20.35 -3.53
C ILE A 328 9.07 -21.28 -4.74
N PRO A 329 7.89 -21.80 -5.16
CA PRO A 329 7.78 -22.62 -6.37
C PRO A 329 8.33 -21.92 -7.62
N ASP A 330 8.07 -20.62 -7.77
CA ASP A 330 8.56 -19.82 -8.89
C ASP A 330 10.08 -19.70 -8.87
N GLY A 331 10.68 -19.48 -7.70
CA GLY A 331 12.13 -19.41 -7.53
C GLY A 331 12.81 -20.73 -7.89
N VAL A 332 12.26 -21.85 -7.41
CA VAL A 332 12.77 -23.21 -7.74
C VAL A 332 12.64 -23.46 -9.24
N LYS A 333 11.49 -23.15 -9.84
CA LYS A 333 11.28 -23.37 -11.27
C LYS A 333 12.17 -22.48 -12.13
N ALA A 334 12.32 -21.21 -11.77
CA ALA A 334 13.24 -20.30 -12.45
C ALA A 334 14.68 -20.80 -12.40
N PHE A 335 15.12 -21.32 -11.25
CA PHE A 335 16.45 -21.91 -11.11
C PHE A 335 16.62 -23.13 -12.05
N GLN A 336 15.63 -24.04 -12.09
CA GLN A 336 15.66 -25.24 -12.95
C GLN A 336 15.63 -24.92 -14.45
N SER A 337 14.98 -23.81 -14.84
CA SER A 337 14.73 -23.43 -16.24
C SER A 337 15.67 -22.33 -16.75
N GLY A 338 16.85 -22.16 -16.15
CA GLY A 338 17.82 -21.13 -16.57
C GLY A 338 17.29 -19.70 -16.36
N GLY A 339 16.39 -19.53 -15.38
CA GLY A 339 15.88 -18.24 -14.95
C GLY A 339 14.59 -17.79 -15.63
N LYS A 340 13.96 -18.57 -16.48
CA LYS A 340 12.64 -18.30 -17.05
C LYS A 340 11.59 -19.18 -16.35
N ILE A 341 10.43 -18.61 -16.06
CA ILE A 341 9.28 -19.40 -15.61
C ILE A 341 8.48 -19.75 -16.87
N PRO A 342 8.23 -21.04 -17.18
CA PRO A 342 7.45 -21.43 -18.35
C PRO A 342 6.04 -20.87 -18.30
N ASP A 343 5.49 -20.53 -19.45
CA ASP A 343 4.11 -20.08 -19.58
C ASP A 343 3.16 -21.19 -19.11
N GLY A 344 2.15 -20.80 -18.34
CA GLY A 344 1.21 -21.75 -17.74
C GLY A 344 1.69 -22.47 -16.48
N PHE A 345 2.94 -22.29 -16.02
CA PHE A 345 3.41 -22.91 -14.77
C PHE A 345 2.55 -22.46 -13.58
N LEU A 346 1.86 -23.43 -12.99
CA LEU A 346 0.92 -23.20 -11.88
C LEU A 346 -0.12 -22.10 -12.14
N ALA A 347 -0.57 -21.93 -13.40
CA ALA A 347 -1.52 -20.88 -13.78
C ALA A 347 -2.85 -20.99 -13.01
N GLY A 348 -3.40 -22.21 -12.88
CA GLY A 348 -4.62 -22.46 -12.08
C GLY A 348 -4.43 -22.11 -10.61
N PRO A 349 -3.50 -22.76 -9.87
CA PRO A 349 -3.22 -22.42 -8.48
C PRO A 349 -2.93 -20.92 -8.26
N ARG A 350 -2.21 -20.28 -9.15
CA ARG A 350 -1.89 -18.85 -9.10
C ARG A 350 -3.14 -17.98 -9.17
N SER A 351 -4.06 -18.31 -10.07
CA SER A 351 -5.33 -17.58 -10.21
C SER A 351 -6.21 -17.72 -8.98
N PHE A 352 -6.24 -18.91 -8.33
CA PHE A 352 -7.08 -19.17 -7.17
C PHE A 352 -6.47 -18.72 -5.83
N ALA A 353 -5.15 -18.67 -5.70
CA ALA A 353 -4.48 -18.39 -4.43
C ALA A 353 -4.92 -17.05 -3.81
N GLY A 354 -5.05 -16.00 -4.62
CA GLY A 354 -5.53 -14.69 -4.16
C GLY A 354 -6.98 -14.74 -3.66
N TYR A 355 -7.85 -15.45 -4.38
CA TYR A 355 -9.26 -15.64 -3.95
C TYR A 355 -9.36 -16.48 -2.69
N ALA A 356 -8.51 -17.49 -2.50
CA ALA A 356 -8.46 -18.25 -1.26
C ALA A 356 -8.09 -17.35 -0.07
N VAL A 357 -7.10 -16.48 -0.22
CA VAL A 357 -6.75 -15.48 0.80
C VAL A 357 -7.94 -14.55 1.09
N LEU A 358 -8.62 -14.06 0.06
CA LEU A 358 -9.82 -13.23 0.21
C LEU A 358 -10.88 -13.94 1.05
N VAL A 359 -11.22 -15.19 0.70
CA VAL A 359 -12.23 -15.97 1.41
C VAL A 359 -11.84 -16.18 2.88
N VAL A 360 -10.58 -16.54 3.16
CA VAL A 360 -10.08 -16.73 4.52
C VAL A 360 -10.17 -15.44 5.34
N ILE A 361 -9.75 -14.30 4.76
CA ILE A 361 -9.81 -13.01 5.45
C ILE A 361 -11.26 -12.60 5.71
N VAL A 362 -12.14 -12.70 4.73
CA VAL A 362 -13.57 -12.37 4.88
C VAL A 362 -14.23 -13.27 5.91
N ALA A 363 -14.00 -14.57 5.86
CA ALA A 363 -14.53 -15.52 6.84
C ALA A 363 -14.03 -15.20 8.26
N ALA A 364 -12.74 -14.93 8.43
CA ALA A 364 -12.16 -14.55 9.72
C ALA A 364 -12.76 -13.23 10.26
N VAL A 365 -12.92 -12.23 9.39
CA VAL A 365 -13.53 -10.94 9.74
C VAL A 365 -14.97 -11.13 10.22
N LEU A 366 -15.76 -11.91 9.49
CA LEU A 366 -17.15 -12.16 9.86
C LEU A 366 -17.27 -13.01 11.14
N ALA A 367 -16.42 -14.03 11.29
CA ALA A 367 -16.42 -14.90 12.46
C ALA A 367 -15.96 -14.18 13.74
N LEU A 368 -14.95 -13.33 13.65
CA LEU A 368 -14.47 -12.53 14.78
C LEU A 368 -15.35 -11.30 15.05
N GLY A 369 -15.99 -10.77 14.01
CA GLY A 369 -16.94 -9.67 14.08
C GLY A 369 -16.45 -8.49 14.95
N PRO A 370 -17.23 -8.06 15.95
CA PRO A 370 -16.90 -6.91 16.80
C PRO A 370 -15.64 -7.08 17.68
N ARG A 371 -15.04 -8.29 17.72
CA ARG A 371 -13.79 -8.52 18.46
C ARG A 371 -12.61 -7.76 17.85
N ILE A 372 -12.60 -7.59 16.51
CA ILE A 372 -11.59 -6.79 15.83
C ILE A 372 -12.09 -5.34 15.75
N PRO A 373 -11.29 -4.35 16.19
CA PRO A 373 -11.64 -2.94 16.00
C PRO A 373 -11.98 -2.63 14.54
N PRO A 374 -13.09 -1.91 14.25
CA PRO A 374 -13.57 -1.69 12.87
C PRO A 374 -12.50 -1.12 11.94
N VAL A 375 -11.65 -0.24 12.44
CA VAL A 375 -10.56 0.37 11.66
C VAL A 375 -9.50 -0.66 11.25
N LEU A 376 -9.13 -1.62 12.10
CA LEU A 376 -8.20 -2.69 11.74
C LEU A 376 -8.82 -3.65 10.73
N THR A 377 -10.12 -3.92 10.87
CA THR A 377 -10.90 -4.63 9.84
C THR A 377 -10.85 -3.88 8.51
N GLY A 378 -11.05 -2.56 8.53
CA GLY A 378 -10.97 -1.72 7.34
C GLY A 378 -9.59 -1.74 6.67
N ILE A 379 -8.51 -1.64 7.44
CA ILE A 379 -7.12 -1.74 6.95
C ILE A 379 -6.89 -3.10 6.28
N MET A 380 -7.32 -4.20 6.93
CA MET A 380 -7.17 -5.55 6.42
C MET A 380 -7.95 -5.78 5.11
N LEU A 381 -9.18 -5.27 5.04
CA LEU A 381 -10.01 -5.37 3.83
C LEU A 381 -9.49 -4.48 2.69
N LEU A 382 -8.94 -3.29 2.97
CA LEU A 382 -8.27 -2.46 1.96
C LEU A 382 -7.06 -3.18 1.36
N ALA A 383 -6.20 -3.75 2.20
CA ALA A 383 -5.06 -4.53 1.73
C ALA A 383 -5.53 -5.74 0.91
N CYS A 384 -6.53 -6.46 1.41
CA CYS A 384 -7.09 -7.62 0.73
C CYS A 384 -7.66 -7.24 -0.64
N ALA A 385 -8.53 -6.21 -0.72
CA ALA A 385 -9.13 -5.72 -1.96
C ALA A 385 -8.08 -5.32 -3.00
N SER A 386 -6.96 -4.73 -2.53
CA SER A 386 -5.89 -4.28 -3.41
C SER A 386 -5.02 -5.41 -3.94
N LEU A 387 -4.85 -6.52 -3.17
CA LEU A 387 -3.81 -7.52 -3.45
C LEU A 387 -4.33 -8.93 -3.80
N PHE A 388 -5.67 -9.18 -3.71
CA PHE A 388 -6.21 -10.52 -4.01
C PHE A 388 -6.29 -10.87 -5.49
N PRO A 389 -6.50 -9.95 -6.45
CA PRO A 389 -6.56 -10.31 -7.86
C PRO A 389 -5.28 -11.02 -8.32
N ALA A 390 -5.39 -11.89 -9.30
CA ALA A 390 -4.25 -12.67 -9.81
C ALA A 390 -3.13 -11.78 -10.40
N LEU A 391 -3.52 -10.67 -11.03
CA LEU A 391 -2.63 -9.64 -11.56
C LEU A 391 -2.90 -8.32 -10.84
N VAL A 392 -1.91 -7.84 -10.11
CA VAL A 392 -1.94 -6.55 -9.41
C VAL A 392 -0.64 -5.82 -9.64
N PHE A 393 -0.70 -4.72 -10.34
CA PHE A 393 0.46 -3.84 -10.49
C PHE A 393 0.72 -3.03 -9.22
N HIS A 394 1.97 -2.69 -8.99
CA HIS A 394 2.41 -2.07 -7.75
C HIS A 394 1.87 -0.63 -7.51
N TYR A 395 1.31 0.05 -8.51
CA TYR A 395 0.59 1.31 -8.28
C TYR A 395 -0.72 1.12 -7.46
N TYR A 396 -1.25 -0.11 -7.36
CA TYR A 396 -2.35 -0.38 -6.42
C TYR A 396 -1.95 -0.24 -4.95
N LEU A 397 -0.63 -0.21 -4.65
CA LEU A 397 -0.15 0.06 -3.30
C LEU A 397 -0.49 1.48 -2.81
N VAL A 398 -1.09 2.32 -3.64
CA VAL A 398 -1.63 3.63 -3.22
C VAL A 398 -2.58 3.54 -2.02
N PHE A 399 -3.20 2.37 -1.78
CA PHE A 399 -4.04 2.13 -0.61
C PHE A 399 -3.30 2.28 0.73
N VAL A 400 -1.97 2.18 0.73
CA VAL A 400 -1.17 2.33 1.96
C VAL A 400 -1.09 3.77 2.45
N LEU A 401 -1.30 4.76 1.56
CA LEU A 401 -1.21 6.18 1.92
C LEU A 401 -2.24 6.59 3.01
N PRO A 402 -3.54 6.25 2.90
CA PRO A 402 -4.49 6.49 3.98
C PRO A 402 -4.17 5.70 5.25
N VAL A 403 -3.63 4.48 5.14
CA VAL A 403 -3.21 3.69 6.31
C VAL A 403 -2.02 4.36 7.01
N ALA A 404 -0.99 4.80 6.25
CA ALA A 404 0.14 5.56 6.79
C ALA A 404 -0.32 6.81 7.54
N ALA A 405 -1.25 7.55 6.93
CA ALA A 405 -1.81 8.75 7.53
C ALA A 405 -2.44 8.48 8.92
N LEU A 406 -3.19 7.37 9.07
CA LEU A 406 -3.79 6.98 10.34
C LEU A 406 -2.77 6.46 11.36
N VAL A 407 -1.75 5.73 10.92
CA VAL A 407 -0.66 5.31 11.83
C VAL A 407 0.04 6.52 12.44
N VAL A 408 0.17 7.61 11.66
CA VAL A 408 0.84 8.85 12.08
C VAL A 408 -0.09 9.78 12.85
N ARG A 409 -1.37 9.84 12.48
CA ARG A 409 -2.34 10.76 13.08
C ARG A 409 -3.62 10.02 13.46
N ASP A 410 -4.05 10.21 14.70
CA ASP A 410 -5.40 9.86 15.16
C ASP A 410 -6.39 10.98 14.77
N PRO A 411 -7.57 10.65 14.18
CA PRO A 411 -8.59 11.64 13.84
C PRO A 411 -9.09 12.49 15.01
N ASP A 412 -9.15 11.91 16.21
CA ASP A 412 -9.75 12.50 17.40
C ASP A 412 -8.73 12.60 18.56
N GLY A 413 -7.46 12.22 18.31
CA GLY A 413 -6.39 12.23 19.28
C GLY A 413 -5.61 13.54 19.35
N PRO A 414 -4.75 13.69 20.39
CA PRO A 414 -3.87 14.83 20.51
C PRO A 414 -2.83 14.86 19.37
N PRO A 415 -2.27 16.05 19.08
CA PRO A 415 -1.18 16.17 18.11
C PRO A 415 -0.03 15.20 18.42
N GLY A 416 0.44 14.48 17.40
CA GLY A 416 1.51 13.49 17.55
C GLY A 416 1.05 12.07 17.91
N ALA A 417 -0.21 11.86 18.26
CA ALA A 417 -0.76 10.53 18.47
C ALA A 417 -1.28 9.92 17.16
N GLY A 418 -0.95 8.64 16.94
CA GLY A 418 -1.54 7.84 15.87
C GLY A 418 -2.63 6.90 16.40
N ILE A 419 -3.32 6.21 15.48
CA ILE A 419 -4.45 5.31 15.79
C ILE A 419 -4.10 4.23 16.83
N PHE A 420 -2.87 3.74 16.88
CA PHE A 420 -2.46 2.74 17.85
C PHE A 420 -2.39 3.28 19.30
N HIS A 421 -2.26 4.60 19.46
CA HIS A 421 -2.39 5.25 20.77
C HIS A 421 -3.86 5.19 21.25
N GLN A 422 -4.82 5.51 20.39
CA GLN A 422 -6.26 5.39 20.69
C GLN A 422 -6.65 3.95 21.04
N LEU A 423 -6.16 2.98 20.26
CA LEU A 423 -6.39 1.56 20.55
C LEU A 423 -5.78 1.13 21.90
N ALA A 424 -4.70 1.78 22.35
CA ALA A 424 -4.10 1.52 23.66
C ALA A 424 -5.01 2.00 24.80
N THR A 425 -5.57 3.20 24.70
CA THR A 425 -6.46 3.77 25.73
C THR A 425 -7.74 2.97 25.90
N HIS A 426 -8.24 2.35 24.82
CA HIS A 426 -9.43 1.50 24.85
C HIS A 426 -9.13 -0.01 25.09
N GLY A 427 -7.90 -0.35 25.54
CA GLY A 427 -7.51 -1.73 25.81
C GLY A 427 -7.45 -2.65 24.57
N GLY A 428 -7.65 -2.10 23.36
CA GLY A 428 -7.65 -2.85 22.10
C GLY A 428 -6.28 -3.00 21.45
N ARG A 429 -5.24 -2.30 21.95
CA ARG A 429 -3.91 -2.36 21.34
C ARG A 429 -3.28 -3.74 21.46
N ARG A 430 -2.78 -4.21 20.34
CA ARG A 430 -1.94 -5.41 20.23
C ARG A 430 -0.62 -5.00 19.59
N ARG A 431 0.46 -5.04 20.37
CA ARG A 431 1.78 -4.53 19.94
C ARG A 431 2.27 -5.16 18.64
N ALA A 432 2.14 -6.48 18.50
CA ALA A 432 2.52 -7.20 17.30
C ALA A 432 1.75 -6.69 16.06
N VAL A 433 0.46 -6.36 16.21
CA VAL A 433 -0.36 -5.80 15.12
C VAL A 433 0.17 -4.44 14.69
N GLY A 434 0.45 -3.56 15.66
CA GLY A 434 0.99 -2.22 15.37
C GLY A 434 2.32 -2.29 14.62
N ILE A 435 3.23 -3.15 15.05
CA ILE A 435 4.53 -3.36 14.39
C ILE A 435 4.33 -3.90 12.98
N CYS A 436 3.55 -4.97 12.79
CA CYS A 436 3.36 -5.60 11.49
C CYS A 436 2.70 -4.64 10.49
N VAL A 437 1.66 -3.89 10.90
CA VAL A 437 1.00 -2.90 10.03
C VAL A 437 1.97 -1.76 9.70
N SER A 438 2.70 -1.21 10.68
CA SER A 438 3.66 -0.11 10.42
C SER A 438 4.77 -0.52 9.46
N LEU A 439 5.32 -1.73 9.61
CA LEU A 439 6.34 -2.25 8.70
C LEU A 439 5.77 -2.56 7.32
N ALA A 440 4.56 -3.15 7.23
CA ALA A 440 3.91 -3.42 5.96
C ALA A 440 3.68 -2.12 5.17
N VAL A 441 3.20 -1.07 5.84
CA VAL A 441 3.02 0.25 5.25
C VAL A 441 4.36 0.86 4.82
N ALA A 442 5.38 0.85 5.70
CA ALA A 442 6.68 1.44 5.39
C ALA A 442 7.34 0.78 4.17
N LEU A 443 7.36 -0.56 4.12
CA LEU A 443 7.93 -1.33 3.01
C LEU A 443 7.09 -1.23 1.71
N SER A 444 5.83 -0.84 1.81
CA SER A 444 5.01 -0.54 0.63
C SER A 444 5.26 0.86 0.07
N ILE A 445 5.51 1.83 0.96
CA ILE A 445 5.83 3.22 0.58
C ILE A 445 7.20 3.30 -0.08
N THR A 446 8.18 2.56 0.46
CA THR A 446 9.57 2.61 0.06
C THR A 446 9.98 1.33 -0.66
N GLN A 447 10.74 1.48 -1.74
CA GLN A 447 11.26 0.37 -2.52
C GLN A 447 12.76 0.57 -2.72
N VAL A 448 13.54 -0.49 -2.55
CA VAL A 448 14.96 -0.48 -2.87
C VAL A 448 15.14 -1.05 -4.27
N ALA A 449 15.85 -0.30 -5.10
CA ALA A 449 16.18 -0.74 -6.44
C ALA A 449 17.17 -1.92 -6.38
N LEU A 450 16.94 -2.91 -7.23
CA LEU A 450 17.79 -4.09 -7.38
C LEU A 450 18.15 -4.28 -8.86
N PRO A 451 19.33 -4.82 -9.19
CA PRO A 451 19.64 -5.18 -10.56
C PRO A 451 18.57 -6.14 -11.10
N GLY A 452 18.02 -5.82 -12.27
CA GLY A 452 17.01 -6.62 -12.95
C GLY A 452 17.56 -7.21 -14.25
N ARG A 453 16.76 -8.06 -14.90
CA ARG A 453 17.10 -8.56 -16.23
C ARG A 453 16.79 -7.50 -17.29
N PRO A 454 17.65 -7.39 -18.32
CA PRO A 454 17.36 -6.53 -19.44
C PRO A 454 16.08 -7.00 -20.16
N LEU A 455 15.22 -6.07 -20.52
CA LEU A 455 14.03 -6.31 -21.33
C LEU A 455 14.31 -5.96 -22.78
N PRO A 456 13.78 -6.75 -23.73
CA PRO A 456 13.83 -6.39 -25.15
C PRO A 456 13.06 -5.08 -25.38
N GLU A 457 13.64 -4.16 -26.12
CA GLU A 457 13.02 -2.88 -26.47
C GLU A 457 12.24 -3.01 -27.78
N PRO A 458 10.89 -2.96 -27.75
CA PRO A 458 10.07 -3.15 -28.94
C PRO A 458 10.11 -1.92 -29.83
N ILE A 459 10.23 -2.12 -31.14
CA ILE A 459 10.01 -1.11 -32.16
C ILE A 459 8.54 -1.16 -32.56
N TYR A 460 7.84 -0.05 -32.39
CA TYR A 460 6.46 0.09 -32.81
C TYR A 460 6.40 0.64 -34.23
N GLY A 461 5.53 0.08 -35.06
CA GLY A 461 5.27 0.50 -36.40
C GLY A 461 3.92 -0.01 -36.91
N GLN A 462 3.73 -0.03 -38.20
CA GLN A 462 2.50 -0.55 -38.82
C GLN A 462 2.73 -1.93 -39.44
N ILE A 463 1.90 -2.89 -39.06
CA ILE A 463 1.83 -4.22 -39.66
C ILE A 463 0.49 -4.28 -40.39
N LEU A 464 0.52 -4.43 -41.73
CA LEU A 464 -0.68 -4.42 -42.56
C LEU A 464 -1.61 -3.22 -42.31
N GLY A 465 -1.01 -2.03 -42.09
CA GLY A 465 -1.76 -0.81 -41.80
C GLY A 465 -2.23 -0.66 -40.35
N GLN A 466 -1.93 -1.63 -39.46
CA GLN A 466 -2.30 -1.61 -38.03
C GLN A 466 -1.08 -1.34 -37.17
N PRO A 467 -1.22 -0.54 -36.08
CA PRO A 467 -0.13 -0.33 -35.15
C PRO A 467 0.24 -1.63 -34.41
N GLY A 468 1.52 -1.93 -34.34
CA GLY A 468 2.02 -3.14 -33.70
C GLY A 468 3.54 -3.10 -33.48
N VAL A 469 4.08 -4.15 -32.85
CA VAL A 469 5.53 -4.34 -32.68
C VAL A 469 6.10 -4.95 -33.94
N ILE A 470 6.92 -4.17 -34.67
CA ILE A 470 7.54 -4.60 -35.94
C ILE A 470 8.92 -5.25 -35.74
N GLY A 471 9.50 -5.14 -34.57
CA GLY A 471 10.81 -5.71 -34.25
C GLY A 471 11.28 -5.38 -32.85
N VAL A 472 12.53 -5.72 -32.56
CA VAL A 472 13.20 -5.43 -31.30
C VAL A 472 14.53 -4.77 -31.58
N ILE A 473 14.82 -3.63 -30.94
CA ILE A 473 16.08 -2.93 -31.04
C ILE A 473 16.86 -3.01 -29.71
N GLY A 474 17.71 -4.00 -29.58
CA GLY A 474 18.53 -4.16 -28.38
C GLY A 474 17.75 -4.55 -27.12
N THR A 475 18.35 -4.29 -25.97
CA THR A 475 17.76 -4.57 -24.65
C THR A 475 17.90 -3.35 -23.75
N ARG A 476 16.81 -3.00 -23.05
CA ARG A 476 16.81 -1.94 -22.05
C ARG A 476 17.14 -2.53 -20.69
N PRO A 477 18.14 -1.98 -19.95
CA PRO A 477 18.39 -2.40 -18.58
C PRO A 477 17.14 -2.15 -17.73
N LEU A 478 16.72 -3.15 -16.95
CA LEU A 478 15.60 -3.03 -16.03
C LEU A 478 16.11 -3.05 -14.60
N VAL A 479 15.54 -2.20 -13.78
CA VAL A 479 15.71 -2.24 -12.33
C VAL A 479 14.54 -3.00 -11.73
N SER A 480 14.84 -4.08 -11.02
CA SER A 480 13.88 -4.74 -10.13
C SER A 480 13.78 -4.00 -8.81
N THR A 481 12.82 -4.32 -7.98
CA THR A 481 12.64 -3.66 -6.67
C THR A 481 12.26 -4.67 -5.60
N THR A 482 12.40 -4.26 -4.33
CA THR A 482 11.95 -5.05 -3.18
C THR A 482 10.43 -5.18 -3.07
N VAL A 483 9.68 -4.64 -4.02
CA VAL A 483 8.20 -4.64 -4.02
C VAL A 483 7.58 -6.03 -3.97
N PHE A 484 8.27 -7.06 -4.47
CA PHE A 484 7.80 -8.45 -4.40
C PHE A 484 7.62 -8.99 -2.98
N LEU A 485 8.24 -8.35 -1.97
CA LEU A 485 8.07 -8.71 -0.56
C LEU A 485 6.79 -8.13 0.05
N VAL A 486 6.23 -7.09 -0.55
CA VAL A 486 5.08 -6.34 0.00
C VAL A 486 3.87 -7.23 0.27
N PRO A 487 3.40 -8.09 -0.64
CA PRO A 487 2.24 -8.92 -0.35
C PRO A 487 2.50 -9.93 0.78
N ILE A 488 3.74 -10.37 1.00
CA ILE A 488 4.11 -11.25 2.11
C ILE A 488 3.95 -10.52 3.45
N VAL A 489 4.47 -9.29 3.56
CA VAL A 489 4.36 -8.54 4.82
C VAL A 489 2.92 -8.14 5.12
N TRP A 490 2.07 -7.94 4.09
CA TRP A 490 0.64 -7.74 4.28
C TRP A 490 -0.09 -9.01 4.70
N LEU A 491 0.29 -10.20 4.19
CA LEU A 491 -0.22 -11.48 4.70
C LEU A 491 0.12 -11.66 6.18
N ILE A 492 1.36 -11.34 6.58
CA ILE A 492 1.79 -11.39 7.98
C ILE A 492 0.99 -10.39 8.83
N ALA A 493 0.77 -9.16 8.35
CA ALA A 493 -0.02 -8.17 9.07
C ALA A 493 -1.49 -8.61 9.25
N CYS A 494 -2.12 -9.16 8.21
CA CYS A 494 -3.47 -9.71 8.29
C CYS A 494 -3.53 -10.89 9.26
N ALA A 495 -2.58 -11.82 9.20
CA ALA A 495 -2.49 -12.95 10.12
C ALA A 495 -2.28 -12.48 11.56
N ALA A 496 -1.41 -11.49 11.79
CA ALA A 496 -1.18 -10.91 13.12
C ALA A 496 -2.47 -10.29 13.71
N ILE A 497 -3.27 -9.60 12.89
CA ILE A 497 -4.58 -9.07 13.32
C ILE A 497 -5.50 -10.24 13.69
N ILE A 498 -5.72 -11.18 12.80
CA ILE A 498 -6.66 -12.30 13.01
C ILE A 498 -6.26 -13.10 14.26
N VAL A 499 -5.00 -13.54 14.36
CA VAL A 499 -4.52 -14.39 15.48
C VAL A 499 -4.57 -13.62 16.80
N SER A 500 -4.18 -12.34 16.81
CA SER A 500 -4.17 -11.54 18.05
C SER A 500 -5.55 -11.32 18.64
N TYR A 501 -6.58 -11.20 17.80
CA TYR A 501 -7.96 -11.00 18.27
C TYR A 501 -8.74 -12.31 18.41
N ALA A 502 -8.33 -13.41 17.75
CA ALA A 502 -8.88 -14.74 17.98
C ALA A 502 -8.50 -15.27 19.37
N ARG A 503 -7.28 -14.98 19.84
CA ARG A 503 -6.74 -15.44 21.15
C ARG A 503 -7.22 -14.63 22.35
N ARG A 504 -8.24 -13.78 22.22
CA ARG A 504 -8.75 -12.99 23.36
C ARG A 504 -9.33 -13.93 24.42
N PRO A 505 -8.83 -13.90 25.68
CA PRO A 505 -9.41 -14.75 26.72
C PRO A 505 -10.87 -14.34 26.94
N ALA A 506 -11.74 -15.33 27.09
CA ALA A 506 -13.17 -15.15 27.35
C ALA A 506 -13.50 -14.53 28.72
N SER A 507 -12.49 -14.18 29.51
CA SER A 507 -12.62 -13.76 30.93
C SER A 507 -12.98 -12.30 31.15
N LEU A 508 -13.01 -11.44 30.13
CA LEU A 508 -13.34 -10.01 30.31
C LEU A 508 -14.83 -9.68 30.16
N ASP A 509 -15.67 -10.65 29.74
CA ASP A 509 -17.11 -10.43 29.57
C ASP A 509 -17.94 -10.77 30.84
N ARG A 510 -17.29 -11.29 31.91
CA ARG A 510 -17.97 -11.67 33.16
C ARG A 510 -17.90 -10.62 34.26
N THR A 511 -16.98 -9.66 34.19
CA THR A 511 -16.82 -8.66 35.26
C THR A 511 -17.80 -7.50 35.16
N ASP A 512 -18.32 -7.19 33.96
CA ASP A 512 -19.29 -6.09 33.80
C ASP A 512 -20.76 -6.50 34.03
N ARG A 513 -21.08 -7.79 34.14
CA ARG A 513 -22.44 -8.26 34.49
C ARG A 513 -22.63 -8.60 35.98
N GLY A 514 -21.55 -8.54 36.75
CA GLY A 514 -21.56 -8.92 38.18
C GLY A 514 -21.67 -7.76 39.17
N GLN A 515 -21.53 -6.50 38.70
CA GLN A 515 -21.55 -5.35 39.62
C GLN A 515 -22.87 -4.58 39.67
N THR A 516 -23.93 -5.07 39.06
CA THR A 516 -25.26 -4.44 39.12
C THR A 516 -26.27 -5.19 40.00
N GLN A 517 -25.81 -6.10 40.87
CA GLN A 517 -26.73 -6.78 41.75
C GLN A 517 -26.05 -7.13 43.07
N GLU A 518 -25.98 -6.15 43.99
CA GLU A 518 -25.98 -6.31 45.44
C GLU A 518 -25.98 -4.93 46.12
N CYS A 519 -27.12 -4.25 46.03
CA CYS A 519 -27.57 -3.38 47.12
C CYS A 519 -28.67 -4.14 47.82
N SER A 520 -28.32 -4.97 48.80
CA SER A 520 -29.25 -5.51 49.78
C SER A 520 -29.46 -4.44 50.85
N PRO A 521 -30.70 -4.10 51.18
CA PRO A 521 -30.99 -3.27 52.31
C PRO A 521 -31.27 -4.15 53.56
N ASP A 522 -30.34 -4.28 54.47
CA ASP A 522 -30.63 -4.67 55.82
C ASP A 522 -29.54 -4.17 56.80
N SER A 523 -29.93 -3.29 57.65
CA SER A 523 -29.83 -3.24 59.11
C SER A 523 -29.80 -1.79 59.63
N SER A 524 -30.88 -1.54 60.31
CA SER A 524 -31.13 -0.58 61.38
C SER A 524 -29.90 -0.10 62.20
N ASP A 525 -30.03 1.14 62.60
CA ASP A 525 -29.73 1.84 63.86
C ASP A 525 -28.72 2.96 63.86
N SER A 526 -29.33 4.07 64.27
CA SER A 526 -28.82 5.11 65.17
C SER A 526 -27.95 6.27 64.63
N ALA A 527 -28.55 7.43 64.91
CA ALA A 527 -27.97 8.67 65.41
C ALA A 527 -27.49 9.78 64.45
N PHE A 528 -28.38 10.79 64.38
CA PHE A 528 -28.11 12.23 64.47
C PHE A 528 -26.78 12.76 63.88
N SER A 529 -26.88 13.50 62.76
CA SER A 529 -26.30 14.85 62.69
C SER A 529 -26.83 15.62 61.48
N THR A 530 -27.45 16.73 61.76
CA THR A 530 -27.92 17.76 60.84
C THR A 530 -26.75 18.51 60.18
N SER A 531 -26.73 18.61 58.86
CA SER A 531 -26.20 19.81 58.19
C SER A 531 -26.88 20.00 56.84
N SER A 532 -27.50 21.14 56.76
CA SER A 532 -28.17 21.79 55.67
C SER A 532 -27.30 21.95 54.42
N CYS A 533 -27.82 21.56 53.25
CA CYS A 533 -27.37 22.07 51.97
C CYS A 533 -28.55 22.73 51.28
N THR A 534 -28.49 24.05 51.24
CA THR A 534 -29.33 24.92 50.44
C THR A 534 -29.11 24.75 48.96
N SER A 535 -30.18 24.49 48.29
CA SER A 535 -30.34 24.58 46.83
C SER A 535 -30.60 26.00 46.41
N GLU A 536 -29.92 26.45 45.39
CA GLU A 536 -30.46 27.54 44.56
C GLU A 536 -30.14 27.29 43.07
N PRO A 537 -31.09 27.49 42.18
CA PRO A 537 -30.90 27.33 40.76
C PRO A 537 -30.75 28.72 40.11
N GLU A 538 -29.77 28.87 39.23
CA GLU A 538 -29.72 30.03 38.35
C GLU A 538 -29.91 29.68 36.88
N SER A 539 -30.89 30.34 36.34
CA SER A 539 -31.41 30.28 34.99
C SER A 539 -30.73 31.28 34.07
N LEU A 540 -30.77 30.94 32.75
CA LEU A 540 -30.82 31.87 31.59
C LEU A 540 -29.65 32.84 31.34
N HIS A 541 -28.97 32.67 30.20
CA HIS A 541 -29.06 33.70 29.16
C HIS A 541 -28.70 33.21 27.75
N ARG A 542 -29.61 33.48 26.89
CA ARG A 542 -29.65 33.38 25.44
C ARG A 542 -28.92 34.60 24.86
N ALA A 543 -27.98 34.43 23.96
CA ALA A 543 -27.66 35.49 22.99
C ALA A 543 -27.23 34.88 21.64
N ARG A 544 -28.01 35.19 20.65
CA ARG A 544 -27.79 35.17 19.21
C ARG A 544 -26.73 36.20 18.79
N ARG A 545 -26.04 35.88 17.71
CA ARG A 545 -25.52 36.69 16.55
C ARG A 545 -24.06 36.30 16.27
N ASN A 546 -23.59 36.11 15.14
CA ASN A 546 -23.86 36.31 13.70
C ASN A 546 -23.29 35.14 12.91
#